data_989bbf81a67d822cb50a593fc1525b6e
#
_entry.id   989bbf81a67d822cb50a593fc1525b6e
#
_cell.length_a   1.000
_cell.length_b   1.000
_cell.length_c   1.000
_cell.angle_alpha   90.00
_cell.angle_beta   90.00
_cell.angle_gamma   90.00
#
_symmetry.space_group_name_H-M   'P 1'
#
loop_
_entity.id
_entity.type
_entity.pdbx_description
1 polymer ?
#
loop_
_entity_poly.entity_id
_entity_poly.type
_entity_poly.pdbx_seq_one_letter_code
_entity_poly.pdbx_strand_id
1 'polypeptide(L)'
;MTTIAPIIRLHRIPTDVSQPYICIEGPDRKLWFCESGASKIGRFDPAINSFDEFALPEPAAMPIGITPGADGNMWFCAKKANKIGRITTKGAITLFPLPTADAGPDGTLVGPDGNVWFSEGDAGKIGRITPAGAITEFQDGITPGSRPLSIVPRDNSIWFTEAAGNRIGRITLDGHVTEFPIPSHDSQPRAMTLHPDGSLWFVETNTNALGRVDRDGKITEHPVTTAQASLRGVCVARDGDLWFTENAANKIGRMKPDGTMVGEYPIPVATAGARCITGWRDGRLFFTAFDAGMIGEVSPGCRRYWSVSGPTGAKRILL
;
A
#
# COMPACT_ATOMS: atom_id res chain seq x y z
N MET A 1 -4.28 -13.00 28.49
CA MET A 1 -5.45 -12.57 27.69
C MET A 1 -5.34 -13.27 26.35
N THR A 2 -6.30 -14.13 26.02
CA THR A 2 -6.26 -14.91 24.78
C THR A 2 -6.59 -13.98 23.62
N THR A 3 -5.63 -13.72 22.74
CA THR A 3 -5.87 -12.96 21.49
C THR A 3 -6.66 -13.87 20.55
N ILE A 4 -7.85 -13.46 20.14
CA ILE A 4 -8.63 -14.20 19.14
C ILE A 4 -7.90 -14.06 17.81
N ALA A 5 -7.62 -15.19 17.15
CA ALA A 5 -7.00 -15.17 15.82
C ALA A 5 -7.91 -14.46 14.81
N PRO A 6 -7.36 -13.72 13.87
CA PRO A 6 -8.13 -13.09 12.81
C PRO A 6 -8.71 -14.14 11.87
N ILE A 7 -9.84 -13.81 11.25
CA ILE A 7 -10.43 -14.63 10.19
C ILE A 7 -9.95 -14.08 8.86
N ILE A 8 -9.37 -14.94 8.02
CA ILE A 8 -8.93 -14.60 6.66
C ILE A 8 -9.88 -15.24 5.65
N ARG A 9 -10.45 -14.44 4.75
CA ARG A 9 -11.28 -14.88 3.63
C ARG A 9 -10.64 -14.46 2.31
N LEU A 10 -10.96 -15.19 1.25
CA LEU A 10 -10.47 -14.90 -0.11
C LEU A 10 -11.65 -14.77 -1.07
N HIS A 11 -11.57 -13.77 -1.95
CA HIS A 11 -12.57 -13.44 -2.95
C HIS A 11 -11.91 -13.55 -4.33
N ARG A 12 -12.39 -14.48 -5.16
CA ARG A 12 -11.82 -14.73 -6.49
C ARG A 12 -12.18 -13.58 -7.43
N ILE A 13 -11.16 -13.00 -8.07
CA ILE A 13 -11.33 -12.01 -9.14
C ILE A 13 -11.80 -12.77 -10.39
N PRO A 14 -12.76 -12.23 -11.18
CA PRO A 14 -13.30 -12.92 -12.37
C PRO A 14 -12.24 -13.23 -13.42
N THR A 15 -11.27 -12.35 -13.62
CA THR A 15 -10.15 -12.56 -14.56
C THR A 15 -9.11 -13.54 -13.98
N ASP A 16 -8.83 -14.64 -14.71
CA ASP A 16 -7.97 -15.73 -14.25
C ASP A 16 -6.50 -15.31 -13.98
N VAL A 17 -5.92 -14.44 -14.78
CA VAL A 17 -4.52 -13.96 -14.63
C VAL A 17 -4.51 -12.48 -14.27
N SER A 18 -5.31 -12.10 -13.28
CA SER A 18 -5.46 -10.71 -12.85
C SER A 18 -4.18 -10.13 -12.25
N GLN A 19 -3.45 -10.93 -11.45
CA GLN A 19 -2.26 -10.50 -10.72
C GLN A 19 -2.49 -9.17 -9.97
N PRO A 20 -3.42 -9.13 -8.98
CA PRO A 20 -3.76 -7.90 -8.27
C PRO A 20 -2.55 -7.35 -7.51
N TYR A 21 -2.24 -6.05 -7.69
CA TYR A 21 -1.01 -5.48 -7.13
C TYR A 21 -1.28 -4.56 -5.93
N ILE A 22 -1.71 -3.33 -6.14
CA ILE A 22 -2.09 -2.40 -5.06
C ILE A 22 -3.61 -2.34 -4.97
N CYS A 23 -4.14 -2.28 -3.75
CA CYS A 23 -5.55 -2.05 -3.48
C CYS A 23 -5.75 -0.95 -2.43
N ILE A 24 -6.83 -0.18 -2.57
CA ILE A 24 -7.17 0.93 -1.68
C ILE A 24 -8.68 1.23 -1.73
N GLU A 25 -9.22 1.81 -0.66
CA GLU A 25 -10.59 2.31 -0.67
C GLU A 25 -10.73 3.52 -1.60
N GLY A 26 -11.71 3.48 -2.50
CA GLY A 26 -12.03 4.57 -3.41
C GLY A 26 -13.09 5.53 -2.87
N PRO A 27 -13.36 6.65 -3.58
CA PRO A 27 -14.32 7.67 -3.18
C PRO A 27 -15.78 7.15 -3.16
N ASP A 28 -16.07 6.08 -3.88
CA ASP A 28 -17.36 5.37 -3.90
C ASP A 28 -17.50 4.32 -2.79
N ARG A 29 -16.54 4.28 -1.85
CA ARG A 29 -16.49 3.33 -0.73
C ARG A 29 -16.39 1.86 -1.17
N LYS A 30 -15.81 1.60 -2.33
CA LYS A 30 -15.46 0.27 -2.82
C LYS A 30 -13.95 0.09 -2.82
N LEU A 31 -13.48 -1.14 -2.81
CA LEU A 31 -12.07 -1.45 -2.92
C LEU A 31 -11.65 -1.42 -4.38
N TRP A 32 -10.77 -0.49 -4.73
CA TRP A 32 -10.18 -0.40 -6.05
C TRP A 32 -8.81 -1.05 -6.07
N PHE A 33 -8.47 -1.74 -7.16
CA PHE A 33 -7.19 -2.43 -7.28
C PHE A 33 -6.70 -2.47 -8.72
N CYS A 34 -5.38 -2.60 -8.86
CA CYS A 34 -4.73 -2.77 -10.16
C CYS A 34 -4.61 -4.25 -10.50
N GLU A 35 -5.05 -4.66 -11.68
CA GLU A 35 -4.86 -5.99 -12.25
C GLU A 35 -3.68 -5.96 -13.22
N SER A 36 -2.47 -6.07 -12.69
CA SER A 36 -1.23 -5.85 -13.44
C SER A 36 -1.01 -6.87 -14.56
N GLY A 37 -1.48 -8.11 -14.38
CA GLY A 37 -1.39 -9.16 -15.38
C GLY A 37 -2.42 -9.04 -16.52
N ALA A 38 -3.54 -8.36 -16.27
CA ALA A 38 -4.65 -8.26 -17.21
C ALA A 38 -4.83 -6.89 -17.86
N SER A 39 -3.99 -5.90 -17.49
CA SER A 39 -4.16 -4.50 -17.93
C SER A 39 -5.57 -3.97 -17.67
N LYS A 40 -6.06 -4.18 -16.43
CA LYS A 40 -7.36 -3.70 -15.97
C LYS A 40 -7.23 -2.96 -14.65
N ILE A 41 -8.23 -2.16 -14.35
CA ILE A 41 -8.50 -1.68 -12.99
C ILE A 41 -9.72 -2.44 -12.49
N GLY A 42 -9.58 -3.09 -11.35
CA GLY A 42 -10.66 -3.81 -10.69
C GLY A 42 -11.30 -2.97 -9.59
N ARG A 43 -12.56 -3.23 -9.30
CA ARG A 43 -13.33 -2.67 -8.20
C ARG A 43 -14.14 -3.76 -7.53
N PHE A 44 -13.95 -3.92 -6.21
CA PHE A 44 -14.65 -4.90 -5.40
C PHE A 44 -15.60 -4.23 -4.42
N ASP A 45 -16.85 -4.68 -4.39
CA ASP A 45 -17.84 -4.28 -3.39
C ASP A 45 -17.95 -5.38 -2.32
N PRO A 46 -17.34 -5.20 -1.14
CA PRO A 46 -17.35 -6.22 -0.09
C PRO A 46 -18.71 -6.39 0.61
N ALA A 47 -19.66 -5.48 0.39
CA ALA A 47 -21.00 -5.59 0.97
C ALA A 47 -21.87 -6.64 0.26
N ILE A 48 -21.68 -6.77 -1.05
CA ILE A 48 -22.47 -7.70 -1.90
C ILE A 48 -21.59 -8.73 -2.61
N ASN A 49 -20.27 -8.76 -2.31
CA ASN A 49 -19.28 -9.66 -2.90
C ASN A 49 -19.28 -9.63 -4.43
N SER A 50 -19.26 -8.45 -5.04
CA SER A 50 -19.27 -8.29 -6.49
C SER A 50 -18.03 -7.55 -6.98
N PHE A 51 -17.63 -7.86 -8.23
CA PHE A 51 -16.51 -7.24 -8.92
C PHE A 51 -16.98 -6.52 -10.18
N ASP A 52 -16.39 -5.35 -10.43
CA ASP A 52 -16.38 -4.67 -11.72
C ASP A 52 -14.94 -4.61 -12.21
N GLU A 53 -14.71 -4.79 -13.50
CA GLU A 53 -13.39 -4.75 -14.13
C GLU A 53 -13.42 -3.80 -15.33
N PHE A 54 -12.42 -2.91 -15.41
CA PHE A 54 -12.31 -1.87 -16.44
C PHE A 54 -11.02 -2.06 -17.22
N ALA A 55 -11.14 -2.50 -18.49
CA ALA A 55 -9.98 -2.70 -19.35
C ALA A 55 -9.31 -1.36 -19.69
N LEU A 56 -7.98 -1.32 -19.62
CA LEU A 56 -7.20 -0.17 -20.08
C LEU A 56 -7.21 -0.11 -21.63
N PRO A 57 -7.21 1.08 -22.22
CA PRO A 57 -7.19 1.24 -23.67
C PRO A 57 -5.88 0.74 -24.31
N GLU A 58 -4.83 0.53 -23.50
CA GLU A 58 -3.55 0.01 -23.94
C GLU A 58 -3.31 -1.40 -23.41
N PRO A 59 -3.06 -2.39 -24.27
CA PRO A 59 -2.72 -3.75 -23.85
C PRO A 59 -1.34 -3.77 -23.17
N ALA A 60 -1.15 -4.70 -22.24
CA ALA A 60 0.10 -4.87 -21.47
C ALA A 60 0.57 -3.60 -20.73
N ALA A 61 -0.35 -2.70 -20.36
CA ALA A 61 -0.03 -1.45 -19.66
C ALA A 61 0.54 -1.66 -18.25
N MET A 62 0.28 -2.81 -17.62
CA MET A 62 0.74 -3.19 -16.28
C MET A 62 0.43 -2.12 -15.21
N PRO A 63 -0.85 -1.91 -14.85
CA PRO A 63 -1.19 -0.99 -13.76
C PRO A 63 -0.65 -1.52 -12.43
N ILE A 64 -0.07 -0.61 -11.58
CA ILE A 64 0.58 -0.99 -10.32
C ILE A 64 0.03 -0.18 -9.14
N GLY A 65 0.45 1.08 -8.99
CA GLY A 65 -0.01 1.97 -7.93
C GLY A 65 -1.38 2.55 -8.25
N ILE A 66 -2.24 2.70 -7.24
CA ILE A 66 -3.57 3.32 -7.37
C ILE A 66 -3.91 4.10 -6.10
N THR A 67 -4.52 5.29 -6.27
CA THR A 67 -4.92 6.18 -5.17
C THR A 67 -6.19 6.95 -5.52
N PRO A 68 -7.06 7.27 -4.54
CA PRO A 68 -8.14 8.22 -4.75
C PRO A 68 -7.57 9.63 -4.91
N GLY A 69 -8.02 10.35 -5.95
CA GLY A 69 -7.67 11.75 -6.20
C GLY A 69 -8.56 12.73 -5.44
N ALA A 70 -8.07 13.96 -5.22
CA ALA A 70 -8.86 15.05 -4.65
C ALA A 70 -10.04 15.44 -5.56
N ASP A 71 -9.99 15.08 -6.84
CA ASP A 71 -11.03 15.31 -7.86
C ASP A 71 -12.16 14.25 -7.85
N GLY A 72 -12.12 13.30 -6.89
CA GLY A 72 -13.11 12.22 -6.77
C GLY A 72 -12.95 11.08 -7.78
N ASN A 73 -11.85 11.06 -8.55
CA ASN A 73 -11.48 9.96 -9.43
C ASN A 73 -10.41 9.08 -8.77
N MET A 74 -10.16 7.91 -9.34
CA MET A 74 -8.96 7.12 -9.02
C MET A 74 -7.84 7.46 -9.98
N TRP A 75 -6.62 7.52 -9.48
CA TRP A 75 -5.40 7.75 -10.25
C TRP A 75 -4.47 6.55 -10.11
N PHE A 76 -3.82 6.13 -11.18
CA PHE A 76 -2.98 4.94 -11.19
C PHE A 76 -1.73 5.08 -12.07
N CYS A 77 -0.71 4.30 -11.76
CA CYS A 77 0.51 4.17 -12.57
C CYS A 77 0.33 3.03 -13.57
N ALA A 78 0.40 3.32 -14.88
CA ALA A 78 0.44 2.34 -15.96
C ALA A 78 1.92 2.12 -16.36
N LYS A 79 2.61 1.26 -15.61
CA LYS A 79 4.08 1.14 -15.60
C LYS A 79 4.68 0.89 -16.98
N LYS A 80 4.20 -0.14 -17.69
CA LYS A 80 4.74 -0.50 -19.01
C LYS A 80 4.24 0.41 -20.13
N ALA A 81 3.12 1.07 -19.93
CA ALA A 81 2.64 2.09 -20.87
C ALA A 81 3.36 3.43 -20.70
N ASN A 82 4.18 3.58 -19.65
CA ASN A 82 4.87 4.83 -19.30
C ASN A 82 3.91 6.02 -19.15
N LYS A 83 2.80 5.81 -18.45
CA LYS A 83 1.72 6.80 -18.29
C LYS A 83 1.16 6.82 -16.87
N ILE A 84 0.59 7.96 -16.51
CA ILE A 84 -0.33 8.06 -15.37
C ILE A 84 -1.75 7.95 -15.91
N GLY A 85 -2.58 7.13 -15.28
CA GLY A 85 -3.98 6.98 -15.65
C GLY A 85 -4.90 7.62 -14.61
N ARG A 86 -6.05 8.11 -15.07
CA ARG A 86 -7.17 8.52 -14.25
C ARG A 86 -8.41 7.75 -14.67
N ILE A 87 -9.15 7.20 -13.72
CA ILE A 87 -10.40 6.51 -13.95
C ILE A 87 -11.50 7.09 -13.05
N THR A 88 -12.64 7.43 -13.65
CA THR A 88 -13.81 7.86 -12.88
C THR A 88 -14.47 6.68 -12.18
N THR A 89 -15.29 6.91 -11.15
CA THR A 89 -16.09 5.85 -10.50
C THR A 89 -17.11 5.17 -11.45
N LYS A 90 -17.30 5.73 -12.66
CA LYS A 90 -18.14 5.16 -13.74
C LYS A 90 -17.32 4.38 -14.78
N GLY A 91 -15.99 4.28 -14.63
CA GLY A 91 -15.11 3.53 -15.50
C GLY A 91 -14.53 4.29 -16.70
N ALA A 92 -14.76 5.60 -16.84
CA ALA A 92 -14.14 6.39 -17.90
C ALA A 92 -12.65 6.61 -17.60
N ILE A 93 -11.76 6.19 -18.51
CA ILE A 93 -10.30 6.21 -18.36
C ILE A 93 -9.67 7.30 -19.22
N THR A 94 -8.70 8.03 -18.64
CA THR A 94 -7.82 8.98 -19.34
C THR A 94 -6.38 8.64 -19.02
N LEU A 95 -5.48 8.63 -20.01
CA LEU A 95 -4.07 8.36 -19.85
C LEU A 95 -3.23 9.60 -20.19
N PHE A 96 -2.20 9.88 -19.36
CA PHE A 96 -1.29 11.02 -19.49
C PHE A 96 0.14 10.46 -19.65
N PRO A 97 0.79 10.67 -20.84
CA PRO A 97 2.14 10.18 -21.08
C PRO A 97 3.15 10.92 -20.19
N LEU A 98 4.13 10.19 -19.68
CA LEU A 98 5.25 10.77 -18.94
C LEU A 98 6.25 11.43 -19.88
N PRO A 99 6.87 12.57 -19.51
CA PRO A 99 7.91 13.22 -20.27
C PRO A 99 9.16 12.36 -20.43
N THR A 100 9.59 11.69 -19.35
CA THR A 100 10.75 10.78 -19.38
C THR A 100 10.34 9.41 -19.95
N ALA A 101 11.04 8.95 -20.96
CA ALA A 101 10.86 7.62 -21.53
C ALA A 101 11.26 6.53 -20.52
N ASP A 102 10.55 5.41 -20.53
CA ASP A 102 10.80 4.25 -19.66
C ASP A 102 10.96 4.60 -18.18
N ALA A 103 10.21 5.61 -17.72
CA ALA A 103 10.31 6.12 -16.37
C ALA A 103 9.92 5.08 -15.28
N GLY A 104 9.12 4.09 -15.65
CA GLY A 104 8.69 3.01 -14.75
C GLY A 104 7.86 3.50 -13.58
N PRO A 105 6.73 4.23 -13.78
CA PRO A 105 5.90 4.72 -12.67
C PRO A 105 5.38 3.57 -11.81
N ASP A 106 5.44 3.73 -10.47
CA ASP A 106 5.16 2.63 -9.52
C ASP A 106 4.19 3.05 -8.41
N GLY A 107 4.64 3.67 -7.32
CA GLY A 107 3.80 4.16 -6.22
C GLY A 107 3.08 5.46 -6.57
N THR A 108 1.88 5.66 -6.02
CA THR A 108 1.10 6.89 -6.22
C THR A 108 0.28 7.26 -4.99
N LEU A 109 0.12 8.57 -4.73
CA LEU A 109 -0.68 9.14 -3.65
C LEU A 109 -1.18 10.55 -4.00
N VAL A 110 -2.12 11.07 -3.20
CA VAL A 110 -2.46 12.50 -3.20
C VAL A 110 -1.61 13.23 -2.18
N GLY A 111 -0.86 14.23 -2.65
CA GLY A 111 -0.04 15.08 -1.80
C GLY A 111 -0.83 16.13 -1.02
N PRO A 112 -0.18 16.79 -0.05
CA PRO A 112 -0.79 17.89 0.72
C PRO A 112 -1.22 19.08 -0.14
N ASP A 113 -0.67 19.22 -1.34
CA ASP A 113 -1.00 20.23 -2.35
C ASP A 113 -2.21 19.86 -3.23
N GLY A 114 -2.85 18.70 -2.97
CA GLY A 114 -4.01 18.21 -3.72
C GLY A 114 -3.65 17.61 -5.08
N ASN A 115 -2.37 17.62 -5.50
CA ASN A 115 -1.91 16.95 -6.70
C ASN A 115 -1.64 15.47 -6.45
N VAL A 116 -1.62 14.69 -7.52
CA VAL A 116 -1.17 13.29 -7.45
C VAL A 116 0.34 13.25 -7.64
N TRP A 117 1.04 12.67 -6.66
CA TRP A 117 2.47 12.41 -6.69
C TRP A 117 2.70 10.93 -7.00
N PHE A 118 3.79 10.62 -7.68
CA PHE A 118 4.14 9.26 -8.07
C PHE A 118 5.66 9.07 -8.13
N SER A 119 6.09 7.84 -7.91
CA SER A 119 7.49 7.47 -8.10
C SER A 119 7.73 6.98 -9.53
N GLU A 120 8.89 7.29 -10.07
CA GLU A 120 9.41 6.81 -11.35
C GLU A 120 10.65 5.95 -11.07
N GLY A 121 10.39 4.68 -10.71
CA GLY A 121 11.40 3.79 -10.16
C GLY A 121 12.56 3.52 -11.10
N ASP A 122 12.29 3.39 -12.39
CA ASP A 122 13.32 3.05 -13.36
C ASP A 122 14.10 4.30 -13.82
N ALA A 123 13.50 5.50 -13.79
CA ALA A 123 14.16 6.78 -14.05
C ALA A 123 14.84 7.40 -12.82
N GLY A 124 14.58 6.90 -11.61
CA GLY A 124 15.10 7.49 -10.37
C GLY A 124 14.55 8.88 -10.08
N LYS A 125 13.25 9.09 -10.30
CA LYS A 125 12.58 10.39 -10.13
C LYS A 125 11.32 10.27 -9.27
N ILE A 126 10.86 11.43 -8.81
CA ILE A 126 9.52 11.62 -8.25
C ILE A 126 8.75 12.55 -9.20
N GLY A 127 7.56 12.14 -9.60
CA GLY A 127 6.68 12.91 -10.46
C GLY A 127 5.49 13.48 -9.70
N ARG A 128 4.91 14.56 -10.23
CA ARG A 128 3.67 15.17 -9.77
C ARG A 128 2.79 15.51 -10.96
N ILE A 129 1.50 15.16 -10.88
CA ILE A 129 0.50 15.50 -11.89
C ILE A 129 -0.66 16.26 -11.26
N THR A 130 -1.06 17.38 -11.88
CA THR A 130 -2.24 18.14 -11.46
C THR A 130 -3.52 17.45 -11.93
N PRO A 131 -4.70 17.75 -11.35
CA PRO A 131 -5.99 17.27 -11.86
C PRO A 131 -6.26 17.62 -13.34
N ALA A 132 -5.63 18.68 -13.85
CA ALA A 132 -5.70 19.10 -15.26
C ALA A 132 -4.77 18.30 -16.18
N GLY A 133 -3.86 17.47 -15.64
CA GLY A 133 -2.94 16.63 -16.40
C GLY A 133 -1.56 17.23 -16.63
N ALA A 134 -1.21 18.36 -16.02
CA ALA A 134 0.13 18.92 -16.11
C ALA A 134 1.10 18.13 -15.21
N ILE A 135 2.19 17.61 -15.81
CA ILE A 135 3.20 16.78 -15.13
C ILE A 135 4.46 17.61 -14.86
N THR A 136 5.02 17.41 -13.66
CA THR A 136 6.34 17.92 -13.24
C THR A 136 7.15 16.75 -12.70
N GLU A 137 8.41 16.61 -13.11
CA GLU A 137 9.33 15.58 -12.63
C GLU A 137 10.46 16.21 -11.82
N PHE A 138 10.90 15.55 -10.73
CA PHE A 138 11.94 15.99 -9.81
C PHE A 138 13.00 14.88 -9.73
N GLN A 139 14.28 15.25 -9.93
CA GLN A 139 15.41 14.33 -9.88
C GLN A 139 16.53 14.84 -8.95
N ASP A 140 16.68 16.16 -8.86
CA ASP A 140 17.78 16.77 -8.11
C ASP A 140 17.76 16.36 -6.62
N GLY A 141 18.90 15.85 -6.15
CA GLY A 141 19.05 15.36 -4.80
C GLY A 141 18.62 13.91 -4.56
N ILE A 142 18.06 13.22 -5.56
CA ILE A 142 17.81 11.78 -5.51
C ILE A 142 19.06 11.04 -6.01
N THR A 143 19.58 10.10 -5.20
CA THR A 143 20.76 9.31 -5.59
C THR A 143 20.48 8.52 -6.90
N PRO A 144 21.33 8.66 -7.93
CA PRO A 144 21.15 7.93 -9.18
C PRO A 144 21.06 6.43 -8.97
N GLY A 145 20.07 5.78 -9.62
CA GLY A 145 19.83 4.35 -9.51
C GLY A 145 19.19 3.89 -8.20
N SER A 146 18.77 4.81 -7.32
CA SER A 146 18.17 4.47 -6.01
C SER A 146 16.84 3.74 -6.10
N ARG A 147 16.10 3.88 -7.20
CA ARG A 147 14.83 3.22 -7.48
C ARG A 147 13.73 3.55 -6.47
N PRO A 148 13.17 4.77 -6.49
CA PRO A 148 12.04 5.14 -5.64
C PRO A 148 10.80 4.27 -5.96
N LEU A 149 10.12 3.77 -4.91
CA LEU A 149 8.95 2.88 -5.07
C LEU A 149 7.72 3.40 -4.33
N SER A 150 7.57 3.05 -3.04
CA SER A 150 6.41 3.47 -2.24
C SER A 150 6.55 4.92 -1.84
N ILE A 151 5.44 5.65 -1.86
CA ILE A 151 5.39 7.06 -1.46
C ILE A 151 4.26 7.30 -0.46
N VAL A 152 4.49 8.17 0.53
CA VAL A 152 3.55 8.48 1.63
C VAL A 152 3.63 9.97 1.98
N PRO A 153 2.50 10.69 2.18
CA PRO A 153 2.53 12.06 2.64
C PRO A 153 2.80 12.10 4.15
N ARG A 154 3.68 13.01 4.59
CA ARG A 154 3.84 13.36 6.01
C ARG A 154 4.12 14.86 6.14
N ASP A 155 3.29 15.55 6.90
CA ASP A 155 3.33 17.01 7.00
C ASP A 155 3.22 17.66 5.60
N ASN A 156 4.07 18.63 5.27
CA ASN A 156 4.15 19.26 3.94
C ASN A 156 5.20 18.62 3.03
N SER A 157 5.39 17.31 3.12
CA SER A 157 6.41 16.58 2.34
C SER A 157 5.89 15.24 1.87
N ILE A 158 6.50 14.71 0.83
CA ILE A 158 6.32 13.34 0.36
C ILE A 158 7.54 12.53 0.78
N TRP A 159 7.32 11.40 1.44
CA TRP A 159 8.35 10.46 1.83
C TRP A 159 8.30 9.25 0.90
N PHE A 160 9.45 8.70 0.56
CA PHE A 160 9.52 7.59 -0.38
C PHE A 160 10.61 6.58 0.00
N THR A 161 10.40 5.32 -0.38
CA THR A 161 11.41 4.26 -0.22
C THR A 161 12.28 4.19 -1.46
N GLU A 162 13.59 4.00 -1.27
CA GLU A 162 14.58 3.82 -2.33
C GLU A 162 15.11 2.40 -2.31
N ALA A 163 14.44 1.51 -3.06
CA ALA A 163 14.64 0.06 -2.96
C ALA A 163 16.05 -0.39 -3.33
N ALA A 164 16.70 0.24 -4.30
CA ALA A 164 18.08 -0.05 -4.67
C ALA A 164 19.08 0.87 -3.96
N GLY A 165 18.63 2.03 -3.49
CA GLY A 165 19.46 3.00 -2.75
C GLY A 165 19.67 2.66 -1.28
N ASN A 166 18.89 1.73 -0.73
CA ASN A 166 18.89 1.39 0.69
C ASN A 166 18.67 2.61 1.60
N ARG A 167 17.71 3.47 1.23
CA ARG A 167 17.40 4.74 1.90
C ARG A 167 15.89 4.97 1.97
N ILE A 168 15.55 5.93 2.82
CA ILE A 168 14.25 6.60 2.81
C ILE A 168 14.49 8.04 2.34
N GLY A 169 13.81 8.46 1.28
CA GLY A 169 13.86 9.83 0.77
C GLY A 169 12.69 10.67 1.29
N ARG A 170 12.91 11.97 1.40
CA ARG A 170 11.89 12.99 1.64
C ARG A 170 12.03 14.08 0.60
N ILE A 171 10.95 14.44 -0.07
CA ILE A 171 10.88 15.57 -1.00
C ILE A 171 9.84 16.58 -0.52
N THR A 172 10.20 17.85 -0.49
CA THR A 172 9.27 18.97 -0.23
C THR A 172 8.43 19.27 -1.47
N LEU A 173 7.33 20.02 -1.33
CA LEU A 173 6.43 20.32 -2.45
C LEU A 173 7.08 21.20 -3.54
N ASP A 174 8.18 21.88 -3.22
CA ASP A 174 9.00 22.68 -4.15
C ASP A 174 10.17 21.88 -4.76
N GLY A 175 10.32 20.59 -4.37
CA GLY A 175 11.26 19.66 -5.00
C GLY A 175 12.58 19.44 -4.26
N HIS A 176 12.79 20.01 -3.05
CA HIS A 176 14.02 19.77 -2.29
C HIS A 176 14.03 18.37 -1.65
N VAL A 177 15.08 17.58 -1.92
CA VAL A 177 15.23 16.19 -1.46
C VAL A 177 16.19 16.09 -0.28
N THR A 178 15.87 15.20 0.65
CA THR A 178 16.74 14.74 1.75
C THR A 178 16.66 13.23 1.84
N GLU A 179 17.79 12.54 1.95
CA GLU A 179 17.87 11.08 2.04
C GLU A 179 18.38 10.63 3.40
N PHE A 180 17.79 9.54 3.92
CA PHE A 180 18.11 8.95 5.24
C PHE A 180 18.55 7.49 5.01
N PRO A 181 19.83 7.14 5.29
CA PRO A 181 20.32 5.77 5.10
C PRO A 181 19.66 4.81 6.09
N ILE A 182 19.30 3.62 5.62
CA ILE A 182 18.81 2.52 6.46
C ILE A 182 20.04 1.85 7.10
N PRO A 183 20.01 1.54 8.43
CA PRO A 183 21.16 0.98 9.14
C PRO A 183 21.65 -0.36 8.58
N SER A 184 20.75 -1.30 8.31
CA SER A 184 21.10 -2.58 7.68
C SER A 184 21.44 -2.41 6.21
N HIS A 185 22.45 -3.14 5.73
CA HIS A 185 22.83 -3.15 4.31
C HIS A 185 21.83 -3.97 3.49
N ASP A 186 21.58 -3.52 2.26
CA ASP A 186 20.74 -4.22 1.26
C ASP A 186 19.34 -4.61 1.78
N SER A 187 18.72 -3.73 2.56
CA SER A 187 17.40 -3.99 3.16
C SER A 187 16.27 -4.10 2.13
N GLN A 188 16.43 -3.49 0.97
CA GLN A 188 15.43 -3.41 -0.11
C GLN A 188 14.07 -2.91 0.40
N PRO A 189 13.99 -1.64 0.86
CA PRO A 189 12.75 -1.08 1.39
C PRO A 189 11.67 -1.01 0.30
N ARG A 190 10.42 -1.36 0.67
CA ARG A 190 9.27 -1.37 -0.26
C ARG A 190 8.10 -0.57 0.31
N ALA A 191 6.94 -1.20 0.51
CA ALA A 191 5.76 -0.49 1.00
C ALA A 191 6.04 0.28 2.30
N MET A 192 5.47 1.48 2.39
CA MET A 192 5.56 2.37 3.55
C MET A 192 4.17 2.87 3.94
N THR A 193 3.96 3.14 5.21
CA THR A 193 2.71 3.68 5.77
C THR A 193 2.99 4.72 6.85
N LEU A 194 2.07 5.67 7.01
CA LEU A 194 2.11 6.66 8.09
C LEU A 194 1.32 6.15 9.29
N HIS A 195 1.95 6.10 10.45
CA HIS A 195 1.31 5.76 11.70
C HIS A 195 0.72 7.02 12.38
N PRO A 196 -0.39 6.93 13.15
CA PRO A 196 -1.03 8.08 13.81
C PRO A 196 -0.14 8.85 14.80
N ASP A 197 0.94 8.25 15.31
CA ASP A 197 1.95 8.93 16.15
C ASP A 197 2.90 9.84 15.34
N GLY A 198 2.75 9.84 14.01
CA GLY A 198 3.56 10.59 13.06
C GLY A 198 4.84 9.88 12.62
N SER A 199 5.12 8.65 13.09
CA SER A 199 6.20 7.83 12.54
C SER A 199 5.81 7.21 11.21
N LEU A 200 6.81 6.94 10.35
CA LEU A 200 6.63 6.14 9.15
C LEU A 200 7.12 4.72 9.40
N TRP A 201 6.41 3.74 8.87
CA TRP A 201 6.79 2.35 8.92
C TRP A 201 6.92 1.79 7.52
N PHE A 202 7.96 1.02 7.27
CA PHE A 202 8.21 0.41 5.95
C PHE A 202 8.68 -1.03 6.09
N VAL A 203 8.47 -1.82 5.05
CA VAL A 203 8.96 -3.20 5.01
C VAL A 203 10.36 -3.26 4.41
N GLU A 204 11.20 -4.07 5.00
CA GLU A 204 12.54 -4.42 4.53
C GLU A 204 12.53 -5.86 4.02
N THR A 205 12.51 -6.01 2.70
CA THR A 205 12.29 -7.32 2.07
C THR A 205 13.43 -8.29 2.33
N ASN A 206 14.69 -7.83 2.26
CA ASN A 206 15.86 -8.70 2.35
C ASN A 206 16.33 -8.92 3.79
N THR A 207 16.22 -7.92 4.65
CA THR A 207 16.63 -8.02 6.07
C THR A 207 15.54 -8.60 6.96
N ASN A 208 14.34 -8.82 6.40
CA ASN A 208 13.22 -9.47 7.09
C ASN A 208 12.78 -8.70 8.34
N ALA A 209 12.62 -7.37 8.21
CA ALA A 209 12.27 -6.46 9.30
C ALA A 209 11.21 -5.43 8.87
N LEU A 210 10.58 -4.79 9.85
CA LEU A 210 9.90 -3.53 9.67
C LEU A 210 10.82 -2.39 10.12
N GLY A 211 11.11 -1.44 9.22
CA GLY A 211 11.81 -0.21 9.55
C GLY A 211 10.83 0.85 10.04
N ARG A 212 11.25 1.66 11.03
CA ARG A 212 10.50 2.80 11.56
C ARG A 212 11.33 4.07 11.45
N VAL A 213 10.77 5.11 10.81
CA VAL A 213 11.33 6.46 10.76
C VAL A 213 10.57 7.32 11.76
N ASP A 214 11.23 7.84 12.76
CA ASP A 214 10.63 8.78 13.72
C ASP A 214 10.46 10.19 13.12
N ARG A 215 10.01 11.16 13.94
CA ARG A 215 9.79 12.53 13.47
C ARG A 215 11.07 13.26 13.12
N ASP A 216 12.19 12.87 13.72
CA ASP A 216 13.52 13.47 13.51
C ASP A 216 14.29 12.81 12.35
N GLY A 217 13.71 11.76 11.73
CA GLY A 217 14.32 11.02 10.63
C GLY A 217 15.23 9.88 11.07
N LYS A 218 15.30 9.57 12.39
CA LYS A 218 16.05 8.41 12.88
C LYS A 218 15.33 7.12 12.51
N ILE A 219 16.08 6.16 11.94
CA ILE A 219 15.58 4.85 11.55
C ILE A 219 15.94 3.82 12.60
N THR A 220 14.95 2.99 12.96
CA THR A 220 15.08 1.79 13.80
C THR A 220 14.45 0.61 13.09
N GLU A 221 14.99 -0.59 13.31
CA GLU A 221 14.59 -1.82 12.61
C GLU A 221 14.04 -2.84 13.61
N HIS A 222 12.93 -3.47 13.26
CA HIS A 222 12.21 -4.43 14.09
C HIS A 222 12.07 -5.76 13.33
N PRO A 223 12.85 -6.80 13.68
CA PRO A 223 12.82 -8.08 12.96
C PRO A 223 11.48 -8.79 13.12
N VAL A 224 11.04 -9.49 12.07
CA VAL A 224 9.89 -10.38 12.13
C VAL A 224 10.31 -11.80 12.46
N THR A 225 9.37 -12.61 13.00
CA THR A 225 9.70 -13.93 13.53
C THR A 225 9.96 -14.97 12.43
N THR A 226 9.13 -14.97 11.37
CA THR A 226 9.31 -15.92 10.26
C THR A 226 10.54 -15.55 9.43
N ALA A 227 11.51 -16.44 9.33
CA ALA A 227 12.70 -16.25 8.52
C ALA A 227 12.35 -16.20 7.02
N GLN A 228 13.06 -15.36 6.26
CA GLN A 228 12.91 -15.24 4.80
C GLN A 228 11.46 -14.98 4.34
N ALA A 229 10.69 -14.23 5.13
CA ALA A 229 9.27 -13.97 4.87
C ALA A 229 9.02 -13.16 3.60
N SER A 230 10.01 -12.44 3.07
CA SER A 230 9.91 -11.57 1.88
C SER A 230 8.77 -10.56 2.02
N LEU A 231 8.91 -9.65 2.96
CA LEU A 231 7.89 -8.65 3.28
C LEU A 231 7.58 -7.75 2.07
N ARG A 232 6.28 -7.43 1.83
CA ARG A 232 5.87 -6.65 0.67
C ARG A 232 5.00 -5.45 1.00
N GLY A 233 3.92 -5.63 1.73
CA GLY A 233 2.96 -4.60 2.10
C GLY A 233 2.91 -4.35 3.59
N VAL A 234 2.57 -3.13 4.00
CA VAL A 234 2.31 -2.76 5.40
C VAL A 234 1.21 -1.72 5.47
N CYS A 235 0.35 -1.82 6.46
CA CYS A 235 -0.63 -0.81 6.81
C CYS A 235 -0.78 -0.70 8.34
N VAL A 236 -1.41 0.39 8.77
CA VAL A 236 -1.83 0.58 10.16
C VAL A 236 -3.31 0.23 10.28
N ALA A 237 -3.66 -0.68 11.19
CA ALA A 237 -5.04 -1.00 11.48
C ALA A 237 -5.67 0.04 12.42
N ARG A 238 -7.00 -0.04 12.58
CA ARG A 238 -7.76 0.91 13.42
C ARG A 238 -7.36 0.93 14.89
N ASP A 239 -6.78 -0.17 15.40
CA ASP A 239 -6.28 -0.30 16.76
C ASP A 239 -4.85 0.25 16.95
N GLY A 240 -4.22 0.71 15.86
CA GLY A 240 -2.85 1.22 15.82
C GLY A 240 -1.80 0.16 15.57
N ASP A 241 -2.14 -1.14 15.51
CA ASP A 241 -1.16 -2.17 15.19
C ASP A 241 -0.81 -2.16 13.70
N LEU A 242 0.42 -2.56 13.42
CA LEU A 242 0.95 -2.74 12.07
C LEU A 242 0.57 -4.12 11.55
N TRP A 243 0.00 -4.18 10.37
CA TRP A 243 -0.27 -5.42 9.66
C TRP A 243 0.51 -5.44 8.35
N PHE A 244 1.13 -6.57 8.05
CA PHE A 244 2.02 -6.68 6.90
C PHE A 244 1.91 -8.04 6.21
N THR A 245 2.29 -8.08 4.95
CA THR A 245 2.28 -9.30 4.15
C THR A 245 3.65 -9.96 4.16
N GLU A 246 3.67 -11.25 4.44
CA GLU A 246 4.81 -12.16 4.35
C GLU A 246 4.65 -13.00 3.08
N ASN A 247 5.12 -12.43 1.96
CA ASN A 247 4.86 -12.96 0.63
C ASN A 247 5.36 -14.40 0.45
N ALA A 248 6.64 -14.68 0.77
CA ALA A 248 7.23 -16.00 0.62
C ALA A 248 6.75 -17.00 1.69
N ALA A 249 6.41 -16.52 2.89
CA ALA A 249 5.90 -17.34 3.97
C ALA A 249 4.40 -17.62 3.87
N ASN A 250 3.70 -17.00 2.95
CA ASN A 250 2.26 -17.12 2.74
C ASN A 250 1.43 -16.81 4.00
N LYS A 251 1.81 -15.71 4.69
CA LYS A 251 1.17 -15.27 5.94
C LYS A 251 0.84 -13.77 5.93
N ILE A 252 0.01 -13.38 6.88
CA ILE A 252 -0.20 -11.99 7.29
C ILE A 252 0.36 -11.84 8.71
N GLY A 253 1.31 -10.92 8.89
CA GLY A 253 1.91 -10.61 10.17
C GLY A 253 1.22 -9.44 10.87
N ARG A 254 1.30 -9.40 12.21
CA ARG A 254 0.83 -8.30 13.06
C ARG A 254 1.89 -7.94 14.10
N MET A 255 2.21 -6.66 14.19
CA MET A 255 3.19 -6.10 15.12
C MET A 255 2.62 -4.85 15.79
N LYS A 256 2.94 -4.63 17.07
CA LYS A 256 2.63 -3.38 17.76
C LYS A 256 3.60 -2.28 17.37
N PRO A 257 3.22 -0.98 17.59
CA PRO A 257 4.12 0.16 17.30
C PRO A 257 5.40 0.21 18.16
N ASP A 258 5.49 -0.61 19.22
CA ASP A 258 6.69 -0.79 20.03
C ASP A 258 7.65 -1.87 19.49
N GLY A 259 7.31 -2.50 18.35
CA GLY A 259 8.07 -3.57 17.73
C GLY A 259 7.75 -4.98 18.24
N THR A 260 6.79 -5.13 19.15
CA THR A 260 6.38 -6.44 19.66
C THR A 260 5.53 -7.19 18.65
N MET A 261 5.98 -8.37 18.22
CA MET A 261 5.18 -9.27 17.39
C MET A 261 3.94 -9.76 18.14
N VAL A 262 2.77 -9.65 17.51
CA VAL A 262 1.50 -10.13 18.06
C VAL A 262 1.17 -11.52 17.52
N GLY A 263 1.45 -11.78 16.25
CA GLY A 263 1.22 -13.07 15.61
C GLY A 263 1.42 -13.03 14.10
N GLU A 264 1.47 -14.22 13.52
CA GLU A 264 1.59 -14.47 12.09
C GLU A 264 0.52 -15.49 11.70
N TYR A 265 -0.26 -15.20 10.67
CA TYR A 265 -1.50 -15.92 10.35
C TYR A 265 -1.43 -16.48 8.93
N PRO A 266 -1.52 -17.80 8.72
CA PRO A 266 -1.43 -18.40 7.39
C PRO A 266 -2.61 -17.97 6.52
N ILE A 267 -2.34 -17.69 5.25
CA ILE A 267 -3.36 -17.41 4.24
C ILE A 267 -3.92 -18.76 3.75
N PRO A 268 -5.27 -18.96 3.71
CA PRO A 268 -5.88 -20.26 3.46
C PRO A 268 -5.91 -20.62 1.96
N VAL A 269 -4.78 -20.46 1.27
CA VAL A 269 -4.52 -20.92 -0.10
C VAL A 269 -3.03 -21.24 -0.22
N ALA A 270 -2.65 -22.21 -1.02
CA ALA A 270 -1.28 -22.73 -1.05
C ALA A 270 -0.23 -21.68 -1.43
N THR A 271 -0.55 -20.76 -2.35
CA THR A 271 0.37 -19.72 -2.83
C THR A 271 -0.43 -18.45 -3.10
N ALA A 272 -0.53 -17.60 -2.11
CA ALA A 272 -1.24 -16.32 -2.26
C ALA A 272 -0.42 -15.29 -3.02
N GLY A 273 0.91 -15.24 -2.78
CA GLY A 273 1.75 -14.16 -3.29
C GLY A 273 1.33 -12.79 -2.76
N ALA A 274 1.00 -12.68 -1.47
CA ALA A 274 0.44 -11.46 -0.89
C ALA A 274 1.39 -10.26 -1.05
N ARG A 275 0.88 -9.12 -1.60
CA ARG A 275 1.70 -7.93 -1.91
C ARG A 275 1.27 -6.69 -1.15
N CYS A 276 0.10 -6.17 -1.41
CA CYS A 276 -0.44 -4.99 -0.73
C CYS A 276 -1.33 -5.43 0.43
N ILE A 277 -1.39 -4.61 1.47
CA ILE A 277 -2.41 -4.69 2.53
C ILE A 277 -2.85 -3.27 2.88
N THR A 278 -4.16 -3.06 3.08
CA THR A 278 -4.75 -1.75 3.39
C THR A 278 -5.83 -1.86 4.45
N GLY A 279 -5.96 -0.82 5.28
CA GLY A 279 -7.05 -0.71 6.24
C GLY A 279 -8.39 -0.40 5.57
N TRP A 280 -9.48 -0.85 6.20
CA TRP A 280 -10.84 -0.56 5.78
C TRP A 280 -11.61 0.19 6.87
N ARG A 281 -12.57 1.04 6.46
CA ARG A 281 -13.36 1.90 7.36
C ARG A 281 -14.07 1.22 8.52
N ASP A 282 -14.42 -0.06 8.40
CA ASP A 282 -15.09 -0.84 9.45
C ASP A 282 -14.12 -1.62 10.36
N GLY A 283 -12.81 -1.48 10.13
CA GLY A 283 -11.75 -2.13 10.90
C GLY A 283 -11.26 -3.45 10.29
N ARG A 284 -11.87 -3.94 9.21
CA ARG A 284 -11.29 -5.01 8.40
C ARG A 284 -10.04 -4.50 7.68
N LEU A 285 -9.25 -5.43 7.15
CA LEU A 285 -8.14 -5.15 6.25
C LEU A 285 -8.36 -5.92 4.96
N PHE A 286 -7.89 -5.36 3.84
CA PHE A 286 -7.87 -6.05 2.56
C PHE A 286 -6.44 -6.18 2.06
N PHE A 287 -6.14 -7.29 1.39
CA PHE A 287 -4.85 -7.51 0.76
C PHE A 287 -5.00 -8.12 -0.63
N THR A 288 -3.98 -7.93 -1.46
CA THR A 288 -3.92 -8.54 -2.78
C THR A 288 -3.17 -9.86 -2.70
N ALA A 289 -3.80 -10.95 -3.12
CA ALA A 289 -3.20 -12.27 -3.31
C ALA A 289 -2.81 -12.41 -4.78
N PHE A 290 -1.64 -11.89 -5.13
CA PHE A 290 -1.16 -11.66 -6.48
C PHE A 290 -1.08 -12.95 -7.31
N ASP A 291 -0.45 -14.00 -6.76
CA ASP A 291 -0.26 -15.26 -7.47
C ASP A 291 -1.55 -16.08 -7.54
N ALA A 292 -2.43 -15.91 -6.55
CA ALA A 292 -3.73 -16.60 -6.52
C ALA A 292 -4.82 -15.90 -7.34
N GLY A 293 -4.61 -14.65 -7.79
CA GLY A 293 -5.64 -13.87 -8.49
C GLY A 293 -6.86 -13.55 -7.61
N MET A 294 -6.64 -13.19 -6.34
CA MET A 294 -7.70 -12.98 -5.36
C MET A 294 -7.52 -11.70 -4.57
N ILE A 295 -8.62 -11.19 -4.02
CA ILE A 295 -8.61 -10.21 -2.94
C ILE A 295 -8.77 -10.96 -1.63
N GLY A 296 -7.86 -10.73 -0.69
CA GLY A 296 -7.96 -11.25 0.67
C GLY A 296 -8.60 -10.23 1.61
N GLU A 297 -9.40 -10.72 2.54
CA GLU A 297 -10.03 -9.97 3.63
C GLU A 297 -9.53 -10.52 4.97
N VAL A 298 -9.06 -9.65 5.84
CA VAL A 298 -8.70 -9.97 7.22
C VAL A 298 -9.71 -9.30 8.14
N SER A 299 -10.42 -10.09 8.94
CA SER A 299 -11.22 -9.58 10.05
C SER A 299 -10.40 -9.75 11.32
N PRO A 300 -9.75 -8.69 11.86
CA PRO A 300 -9.05 -8.76 13.13
C PRO A 300 -10.01 -9.23 14.21
N GLY A 301 -9.59 -10.20 15.05
CA GLY A 301 -10.44 -10.74 16.12
C GLY A 301 -10.91 -9.61 17.03
N CYS A 302 -12.14 -9.19 16.87
CA CYS A 302 -12.76 -8.15 17.70
C CYS A 302 -13.10 -8.74 19.06
N ARG A 303 -12.71 -8.07 20.14
CA ARG A 303 -13.37 -8.26 21.44
C ARG A 303 -14.81 -7.81 21.28
N ARG A 304 -15.77 -8.73 21.23
CA ARG A 304 -17.19 -8.39 21.29
C ARG A 304 -17.49 -7.88 22.69
N TYR A 305 -17.72 -6.59 22.83
CA TYR A 305 -18.36 -6.04 24.01
C TYR A 305 -19.88 -6.24 23.86
N TRP A 306 -20.46 -7.09 24.68
CA TRP A 306 -21.91 -7.12 24.87
C TRP A 306 -22.26 -6.09 25.94
N SER A 307 -23.06 -5.10 25.61
CA SER A 307 -23.71 -4.27 26.63
C SER A 307 -24.95 -5.01 27.10
N VAL A 308 -24.90 -5.54 28.35
CA VAL A 308 -26.12 -6.00 29.02
C VAL A 308 -26.71 -4.76 29.68
N SER A 309 -27.81 -4.26 29.14
CA SER A 309 -28.64 -3.24 29.80
C SER A 309 -29.48 -3.91 30.89
N GLY A 310 -28.98 -3.84 32.13
CA GLY A 310 -29.74 -4.20 33.30
C GLY A 310 -30.29 -2.95 34.02
N PRO A 311 -31.27 -3.06 34.87
CA PRO A 311 -31.93 -1.90 35.51
C PRO A 311 -31.06 -1.11 36.51
N THR A 312 -29.78 -1.42 36.66
CA THR A 312 -28.81 -0.78 37.59
C THR A 312 -27.48 -0.42 36.94
N GLY A 313 -27.45 0.08 35.69
CA GLY A 313 -26.23 0.62 35.07
C GLY A 313 -25.47 -0.40 34.20
N ALA A 314 -24.92 0.08 33.09
CA ALA A 314 -24.18 -0.72 32.08
C ALA A 314 -22.86 -1.25 32.70
N LYS A 315 -22.73 -2.56 32.91
CA LYS A 315 -21.44 -3.23 33.13
C LYS A 315 -20.89 -3.74 31.80
N ARG A 316 -19.67 -3.34 31.46
CA ARG A 316 -18.93 -3.92 30.33
C ARG A 316 -18.31 -5.25 30.78
N ILE A 317 -18.72 -6.35 30.17
CA ILE A 317 -18.14 -7.68 30.41
C ILE A 317 -17.23 -8.00 29.20
N LEU A 318 -15.97 -8.30 29.51
CA LEU A 318 -15.01 -8.85 28.54
C LEU A 318 -15.25 -10.36 28.44
N LEU A 319 -15.52 -10.88 27.28
CA LEU A 319 -15.43 -12.28 26.94
C LEU A 319 -14.30 -12.51 25.92
#